data_335e44a7863edf7e967e51fd7f51a927
#
_entry.id   335e44a7863edf7e967e51fd7f51a927
#
_cell.length_a   1.000
_cell.length_b   1.000
_cell.length_c   1.000
_cell.angle_alpha   90.00
_cell.angle_beta   90.00
_cell.angle_gamma   90.00
#
_symmetry.space_group_name_H-M   'P 1'
#
loop_
_entity.id
_entity.type
_entity.pdbx_description
1 polymer ?
#
loop_
_entity_poly.entity_id
_entity_poly.type
_entity_poly.pdbx_seq_one_letter_code
_entity_poly.pdbx_strand_id
1 'polypeptide(L)'
;MPTECSAERFDFGPVGRREVVGSFDGGAITSDAGALLLGAADRMIGLVDRLAGCFNDDRRQDLIEHSVATLVGQRVFGIALGYEDINDHDDLRRDPVMAVLAGKLEAGRTNCAPVAGKSTLNRLELSRDALSQGSP
;
A
#
# COMPACT_ATOMS: atom_id res chain seq x y z
N MET A 1 -0.19 27.73 -11.92
CA MET A 1 0.46 27.28 -13.16
C MET A 1 0.73 25.79 -13.03
N PRO A 2 0.05 24.94 -13.78
CA PRO A 2 0.53 23.57 -13.88
C PRO A 2 1.89 23.63 -14.59
N THR A 3 2.93 23.17 -13.92
CA THR A 3 4.17 22.83 -14.57
C THR A 3 3.88 21.67 -15.52
N GLU A 4 3.76 21.97 -16.78
CA GLU A 4 3.90 20.97 -17.81
C GLU A 4 5.29 20.35 -17.64
N CYS A 5 5.37 19.21 -16.94
CA CYS A 5 6.47 18.30 -17.15
C CYS A 5 6.35 17.88 -18.61
N SER A 6 7.09 18.56 -19.48
CA SER A 6 7.34 18.06 -20.82
C SER A 6 8.00 16.71 -20.62
N ALA A 7 7.29 15.62 -20.90
CA ALA A 7 7.83 14.29 -20.83
C ALA A 7 9.03 14.23 -21.76
N GLU A 8 10.24 14.21 -21.20
CA GLU A 8 11.43 14.03 -22.00
C GLU A 8 11.31 12.69 -22.71
N ARG A 9 11.39 12.72 -24.02
CA ARG A 9 11.40 11.54 -24.86
C ARG A 9 12.83 11.10 -25.09
N PHE A 10 13.07 9.83 -24.86
CA PHE A 10 14.34 9.19 -25.15
C PHE A 10 14.22 8.38 -26.42
N ASP A 11 15.04 8.67 -27.42
CA ASP A 11 15.12 7.87 -28.64
C ASP A 11 16.20 6.81 -28.46
N PHE A 12 15.81 5.54 -28.52
CA PHE A 12 16.73 4.41 -28.39
C PHE A 12 17.22 3.87 -29.73
N GLY A 13 16.85 4.52 -30.82
CA GLY A 13 17.13 4.03 -32.17
C GLY A 13 16.18 2.89 -32.59
N PRO A 14 16.13 2.58 -33.88
CA PRO A 14 15.18 1.62 -34.40
C PRO A 14 15.58 0.18 -34.08
N VAL A 15 14.57 -0.63 -33.74
CA VAL A 15 14.70 -2.09 -33.70
C VAL A 15 13.98 -2.68 -34.90
N GLY A 16 14.75 -3.13 -35.87
CA GLY A 16 14.23 -3.51 -37.17
C GLY A 16 13.62 -2.30 -37.91
N ARG A 17 12.33 -2.33 -38.16
CA ARG A 17 11.58 -1.23 -38.82
C ARG A 17 10.78 -0.38 -37.84
N ARG A 18 10.94 -0.59 -36.54
CA ARG A 18 10.15 0.09 -35.51
C ARG A 18 11.00 1.13 -34.78
N GLU A 19 10.49 2.33 -34.67
CA GLU A 19 11.04 3.33 -33.76
C GLU A 19 10.78 2.90 -32.32
N VAL A 20 11.76 3.08 -31.45
CA VAL A 20 11.64 2.80 -30.00
C VAL A 20 11.87 4.09 -29.26
N VAL A 21 10.82 4.56 -28.58
CA VAL A 21 10.84 5.80 -27.81
C VAL A 21 10.42 5.46 -26.38
N GLY A 22 11.15 5.98 -25.41
CA GLY A 22 10.80 5.90 -24.00
C GLY A 22 10.40 7.27 -23.46
N SER A 23 9.47 7.28 -22.51
CA SER A 23 9.11 8.47 -21.77
C SER A 23 8.65 8.12 -20.35
N PHE A 24 8.76 9.07 -19.41
CA PHE A 24 8.31 8.90 -18.02
C PHE A 24 6.89 9.45 -17.83
N ASP A 25 5.95 9.01 -18.66
CA ASP A 25 4.56 9.48 -18.66
C ASP A 25 3.55 8.41 -18.24
N GLY A 26 4.02 7.27 -17.74
CA GLY A 26 3.19 6.12 -17.37
C GLY A 26 2.39 6.29 -16.06
N GLY A 27 2.65 7.36 -15.30
CA GLY A 27 2.00 7.56 -14.00
C GLY A 27 2.46 6.57 -12.93
N ALA A 28 1.61 6.34 -11.93
CA ALA A 28 1.91 5.37 -10.87
C ALA A 28 1.68 3.95 -11.36
N ILE A 29 2.68 3.09 -11.18
CA ILE A 29 2.63 1.69 -11.58
C ILE A 29 2.94 0.78 -10.40
N THR A 30 2.49 -0.47 -10.48
CA THR A 30 2.81 -1.51 -9.52
C THR A 30 3.36 -2.75 -10.22
N SER A 31 4.32 -3.42 -9.58
CA SER A 31 4.74 -4.77 -9.98
C SER A 31 3.94 -5.88 -9.26
N ASP A 32 3.11 -5.52 -8.30
CA ASP A 32 2.43 -6.43 -7.39
C ASP A 32 0.90 -6.48 -7.62
N ALA A 33 0.46 -6.34 -8.85
CA ALA A 33 -0.97 -6.37 -9.20
C ALA A 33 -1.70 -7.64 -8.74
N GLY A 34 -0.98 -8.76 -8.56
CA GLY A 34 -1.52 -9.99 -7.98
C GLY A 34 -2.10 -9.82 -6.56
N ALA A 35 -1.71 -8.79 -5.84
CA ALA A 35 -2.30 -8.44 -4.54
C ALA A 35 -3.80 -8.18 -4.60
N LEU A 36 -4.35 -7.81 -5.75
CA LEU A 36 -5.80 -7.66 -5.94
C LEU A 36 -6.55 -8.98 -5.73
N LEU A 37 -5.93 -10.11 -6.06
CA LEU A 37 -6.49 -11.43 -5.76
C LEU A 37 -6.50 -11.73 -4.27
N LEU A 38 -5.46 -11.32 -3.54
CA LEU A 38 -5.43 -11.42 -2.07
C LEU A 38 -6.52 -10.57 -1.44
N GLY A 39 -6.75 -9.37 -1.94
CA GLY A 39 -7.85 -8.52 -1.49
C GLY A 39 -9.22 -9.15 -1.74
N ALA A 40 -9.40 -9.80 -2.89
CA ALA A 40 -10.64 -10.52 -3.20
C ALA A 40 -10.85 -11.73 -2.27
N ALA A 41 -9.80 -12.49 -2.00
CA ALA A 41 -9.85 -13.60 -1.05
C ALA A 41 -10.17 -13.12 0.37
N ASP A 42 -9.56 -12.03 0.81
CA ASP A 42 -9.81 -11.45 2.13
C ASP A 42 -11.27 -11.00 2.29
N ARG A 43 -11.87 -10.41 1.26
CA ARG A 43 -13.31 -10.06 1.29
C ARG A 43 -14.21 -11.28 1.51
N MET A 44 -13.78 -12.46 1.07
CA MET A 44 -14.53 -13.70 1.26
C MET A 44 -14.36 -14.29 2.66
N ILE A 45 -13.14 -14.25 3.22
CA ILE A 45 -12.83 -14.91 4.50
C ILE A 45 -12.79 -13.94 5.69
N GLY A 46 -12.63 -12.65 5.46
CA GLY A 46 -12.58 -11.62 6.50
C GLY A 46 -11.38 -11.72 7.43
N LEU A 47 -10.22 -12.15 6.93
CA LEU A 47 -9.02 -12.35 7.75
C LEU A 47 -8.52 -11.04 8.35
N VAL A 48 -8.41 -10.00 7.54
CA VAL A 48 -7.90 -8.67 7.97
C VAL A 48 -8.79 -8.09 9.07
N ASP A 49 -10.10 -8.14 8.90
CA ASP A 49 -11.04 -7.61 9.91
C ASP A 49 -10.97 -8.41 11.22
N ARG A 50 -10.82 -9.72 11.15
CA ARG A 50 -10.66 -10.56 12.34
C ARG A 50 -9.36 -10.26 13.07
N LEU A 51 -8.25 -10.10 12.36
CA LEU A 51 -6.97 -9.73 12.96
C LEU A 51 -7.03 -8.32 13.53
N ALA A 52 -7.62 -7.36 12.82
CA ALA A 52 -7.79 -5.99 13.31
C ALA A 52 -8.59 -5.94 14.61
N GLY A 53 -9.59 -6.81 14.77
CA GLY A 53 -10.38 -6.92 15.99
C GLY A 53 -9.60 -7.40 17.21
N CYS A 54 -8.41 -7.98 17.03
CA CYS A 54 -7.52 -8.38 18.12
C CYS A 54 -6.69 -7.22 18.69
N PHE A 55 -6.68 -6.07 18.02
CA PHE A 55 -5.94 -4.89 18.46
C PHE A 55 -6.87 -3.90 19.14
N ASN A 56 -6.42 -3.34 20.27
CA ASN A 56 -7.10 -2.24 20.92
C ASN A 56 -6.55 -0.92 20.40
N ASP A 57 -7.41 -0.06 19.89
CA ASP A 57 -6.99 1.24 19.35
C ASP A 57 -7.25 2.36 20.35
N ASP A 58 -6.25 2.63 21.18
CA ASP A 58 -6.29 3.70 22.19
C ASP A 58 -5.86 5.07 21.63
N ARG A 59 -5.63 5.15 20.31
CA ARG A 59 -5.24 6.41 19.65
C ARG A 59 -6.39 7.41 19.65
N ARG A 60 -6.03 8.68 19.66
CA ARG A 60 -7.02 9.74 19.47
C ARG A 60 -7.65 9.66 18.09
N GLN A 61 -8.96 9.43 18.03
CA GLN A 61 -9.71 9.19 16.78
C GLN A 61 -9.66 10.38 15.82
N ASP A 62 -9.54 11.60 16.34
CA ASP A 62 -9.42 12.83 15.56
C ASP A 62 -8.07 13.00 14.85
N LEU A 63 -7.04 12.25 15.29
CA LEU A 63 -5.68 12.31 14.76
C LEU A 63 -5.28 11.04 14.00
N ILE A 64 -6.19 10.08 13.82
CA ILE A 64 -5.92 8.85 13.10
C ILE A 64 -5.95 9.10 11.59
N GLU A 65 -4.82 8.91 10.95
CA GLU A 65 -4.69 8.91 9.50
C GLU A 65 -4.96 7.53 8.88
N HIS A 66 -4.54 6.46 9.59
CA HIS A 66 -4.70 5.08 9.15
C HIS A 66 -5.41 4.26 10.23
N SER A 67 -6.51 3.60 9.86
CA SER A 67 -7.23 2.70 10.77
C SER A 67 -6.41 1.45 11.08
N VAL A 68 -6.71 0.76 12.19
CA VAL A 68 -6.06 -0.53 12.52
C VAL A 68 -6.28 -1.55 11.41
N ALA A 69 -7.47 -1.63 10.84
CA ALA A 69 -7.76 -2.54 9.73
C ALA A 69 -6.89 -2.25 8.50
N THR A 70 -6.66 -0.98 8.17
CA THR A 70 -5.75 -0.59 7.08
C THR A 70 -4.31 -1.01 7.38
N LEU A 71 -3.83 -0.78 8.60
CA LEU A 71 -2.46 -1.14 9.00
C LEU A 71 -2.25 -2.66 8.99
N VAL A 72 -3.18 -3.42 9.56
CA VAL A 72 -3.13 -4.88 9.56
C VAL A 72 -3.20 -5.42 8.13
N GLY A 73 -4.10 -4.92 7.32
CA GLY A 73 -4.24 -5.31 5.91
C GLY A 73 -2.96 -5.04 5.13
N GLN A 74 -2.39 -3.87 5.27
CA GLN A 74 -1.13 -3.51 4.62
C GLN A 74 0.00 -4.47 5.00
N ARG A 75 0.10 -4.82 6.28
CA ARG A 75 1.13 -5.74 6.76
C ARG A 75 0.91 -7.16 6.27
N VAL A 76 -0.31 -7.66 6.33
CA VAL A 76 -0.68 -9.01 5.86
C VAL A 76 -0.43 -9.15 4.36
N PHE A 77 -0.88 -8.21 3.55
CA PHE A 77 -0.66 -8.26 2.11
C PHE A 77 0.81 -8.09 1.74
N GLY A 78 1.55 -7.24 2.46
CA GLY A 78 2.98 -7.09 2.29
C GLY A 78 3.72 -8.41 2.51
N ILE A 79 3.46 -9.10 3.60
CA ILE A 79 4.05 -10.41 3.91
C ILE A 79 3.67 -11.45 2.84
N ALA A 80 2.41 -11.49 2.43
CA ALA A 80 1.93 -12.42 1.41
C ALA A 80 2.59 -12.20 0.04
N LEU A 81 2.98 -10.97 -0.27
CA LEU A 81 3.72 -10.61 -1.48
C LEU A 81 5.23 -10.87 -1.37
N GLY A 82 5.73 -11.24 -0.21
CA GLY A 82 7.14 -11.52 0.03
C GLY A 82 7.91 -10.37 0.70
N TYR A 83 7.25 -9.29 1.07
CA TYR A 83 7.85 -8.15 1.79
C TYR A 83 7.74 -8.35 3.30
N GLU A 84 8.55 -9.22 3.84
CA GLU A 84 8.53 -9.56 5.25
C GLU A 84 9.22 -8.51 6.14
N ASP A 85 10.14 -7.73 5.57
CA ASP A 85 10.80 -6.64 6.29
C ASP A 85 9.87 -5.42 6.37
N ILE A 86 9.69 -4.91 7.58
CA ILE A 86 8.88 -3.72 7.82
C ILE A 86 9.44 -2.47 7.14
N ASN A 87 10.74 -2.43 6.86
CA ASN A 87 11.38 -1.32 6.15
C ASN A 87 10.90 -1.20 4.71
N ASP A 88 10.50 -2.30 4.07
CA ASP A 88 9.98 -2.30 2.70
C ASP A 88 8.72 -1.45 2.57
N HIS A 89 7.99 -1.25 3.66
CA HIS A 89 6.79 -0.42 3.67
C HIS A 89 7.05 1.07 3.46
N ASP A 90 8.28 1.55 3.60
CA ASP A 90 8.60 2.93 3.25
C ASP A 90 8.53 3.17 1.73
N ASP A 91 8.81 2.14 0.93
CA ASP A 91 8.62 2.15 -0.52
C ASP A 91 7.20 1.73 -0.91
N LEU A 92 6.69 0.64 -0.33
CA LEU A 92 5.35 0.10 -0.60
C LEU A 92 4.23 1.09 -0.28
N ARG A 93 4.43 2.02 0.64
CA ARG A 93 3.43 3.02 1.00
C ARG A 93 2.96 3.87 -0.18
N ARG A 94 3.76 3.96 -1.23
CA ARG A 94 3.47 4.72 -2.45
C ARG A 94 3.02 3.85 -3.62
N ASP A 95 2.98 2.54 -3.43
CA ASP A 95 2.50 1.61 -4.45
C ASP A 95 0.99 1.76 -4.63
N PRO A 96 0.51 1.96 -5.86
CA PRO A 96 -0.91 2.15 -6.12
C PRO A 96 -1.76 0.93 -5.74
N VAL A 97 -1.25 -0.29 -5.79
CA VAL A 97 -2.02 -1.48 -5.38
C VAL A 97 -2.30 -1.46 -3.88
N MET A 98 -1.38 -1.00 -3.06
CA MET A 98 -1.60 -0.84 -1.63
C MET A 98 -2.69 0.21 -1.34
N ALA A 99 -2.71 1.30 -2.09
CA ALA A 99 -3.74 2.31 -1.98
C ALA A 99 -5.13 1.78 -2.38
N VAL A 100 -5.21 0.96 -3.44
CA VAL A 100 -6.46 0.29 -3.84
C VAL A 100 -6.95 -0.65 -2.74
N LEU A 101 -6.08 -1.49 -2.19
CA LEU A 101 -6.43 -2.43 -1.12
C LEU A 101 -6.88 -1.72 0.16
N ALA A 102 -6.33 -0.54 0.44
CA ALA A 102 -6.73 0.30 1.57
C ALA A 102 -7.96 1.18 1.30
N GLY A 103 -8.53 1.14 0.09
CA GLY A 103 -9.65 1.98 -0.30
C GLY A 103 -9.31 3.47 -0.47
N LYS A 104 -8.02 3.81 -0.64
CA LYS A 104 -7.52 5.19 -0.76
C LYS A 104 -7.30 5.65 -2.18
N LEU A 105 -7.37 4.75 -3.15
CA LEU A 105 -7.23 5.05 -4.57
C LEU A 105 -8.59 4.92 -5.26
N GLU A 106 -9.06 6.02 -5.81
CA GLU A 106 -10.19 6.00 -6.73
C GLU A 106 -9.68 5.66 -8.14
N ALA A 107 -10.46 4.85 -8.86
CA ALA A 107 -10.14 4.51 -10.23
C ALA A 107 -9.94 5.76 -11.09
N GLY A 108 -8.82 5.84 -11.79
CA GLY A 108 -8.49 6.96 -12.69
C GLY A 108 -7.73 8.12 -12.05
N ARG A 109 -7.42 8.08 -10.75
CA ARG A 109 -6.53 9.09 -10.15
C ARG A 109 -5.06 8.76 -10.37
N THR A 110 -4.32 9.77 -10.77
CA THR A 110 -2.85 9.69 -10.94
C THR A 110 -2.08 9.83 -9.61
N ASN A 111 -2.73 10.43 -8.61
CA ASN A 111 -2.14 10.64 -7.29
C ASN A 111 -2.88 9.78 -6.26
N CYS A 112 -2.21 8.76 -5.75
CA CYS A 112 -2.73 7.99 -4.64
C CYS A 112 -2.19 8.57 -3.31
N ALA A 113 -3.08 8.65 -2.32
CA ALA A 113 -2.66 8.96 -0.96
C ALA A 113 -1.78 7.82 -0.44
N PRO A 114 -0.62 8.12 0.17
CA PRO A 114 0.24 7.07 0.69
C PRO A 114 -0.44 6.31 1.82
N VAL A 115 -0.16 5.02 1.91
CA VAL A 115 -0.49 4.21 3.09
C VAL A 115 0.61 4.37 4.15
N ALA A 116 0.54 3.63 5.25
CA ALA A 116 1.47 3.81 6.36
C ALA A 116 2.91 3.41 6.01
N GLY A 117 3.87 4.16 6.52
CA GLY A 117 5.28 3.80 6.48
C GLY A 117 5.68 2.91 7.65
N LYS A 118 6.96 2.49 7.66
CA LYS A 118 7.52 1.57 8.67
C LYS A 118 7.31 2.01 10.11
N SER A 119 7.44 3.29 10.39
CA SER A 119 7.33 3.78 11.77
C SER A 119 5.94 3.57 12.36
N THR A 120 4.90 3.74 11.56
CA THR A 120 3.51 3.54 11.98
C THR A 120 3.23 2.05 12.17
N LEU A 121 3.69 1.20 11.25
CA LEU A 121 3.54 -0.26 11.35
C LEU A 121 4.32 -0.84 12.52
N ASN A 122 5.53 -0.34 12.78
CA ASN A 122 6.33 -0.77 13.91
C ASN A 122 5.63 -0.50 15.25
N ARG A 123 4.95 0.65 15.38
CA ARG A 123 4.14 0.94 16.57
C ARG A 123 2.99 -0.04 16.75
N LEU A 124 2.37 -0.47 15.65
CA LEU A 124 1.33 -1.49 15.69
C LEU A 124 1.88 -2.83 16.19
N GLU A 125 2.99 -3.30 15.61
CA GLU A 125 3.60 -4.58 15.97
C GLU A 125 4.16 -4.60 17.40
N LEU A 126 4.63 -3.47 17.88
CA LEU A 126 5.18 -3.33 19.25
C LEU A 126 4.12 -2.95 20.29
N SER A 127 2.88 -2.73 19.90
CA SER A 127 1.80 -2.43 20.85
C SER A 127 1.48 -3.67 21.68
N ARG A 128 2.10 -3.76 22.86
CA ARG A 128 1.99 -4.92 23.76
C ARG A 128 0.64 -5.03 24.47
N ASP A 129 -0.14 -3.98 24.44
CA ASP A 129 -1.34 -3.89 25.27
C ASP A 129 -2.54 -4.68 24.71
N ALA A 130 -2.46 -5.12 23.48
CA ALA A 130 -3.54 -5.92 22.85
C ALA A 130 -3.59 -7.35 23.36
N LEU A 131 -2.50 -7.90 23.86
CA LEU A 131 -2.40 -9.30 24.27
C LEU A 131 -2.37 -9.52 25.80
N SER A 132 -2.20 -8.47 26.60
CA SER A 132 -2.03 -8.62 28.05
C SER A 132 -3.31 -8.51 28.88
N GLN A 133 -4.44 -8.16 28.31
CA GLN A 133 -5.72 -8.04 29.01
C GLN A 133 -6.65 -9.24 28.82
N GLY A 134 -6.15 -10.35 28.38
CA GLY A 134 -6.89 -11.59 28.20
C GLY A 134 -6.62 -12.64 29.28
N SER A 135 -6.39 -12.24 30.54
CA SER A 135 -6.39 -13.19 31.66
C SER A 135 -7.41 -12.76 32.72
N PRO A 136 -8.39 -13.64 33.01
CA PRO A 136 -9.27 -13.45 34.16
C PRO A 136 -8.50 -13.58 35.46
#